data_644bcc0fb175b53c26fa8cc2ea7e5d86
#
_entry.id   644bcc0fb175b53c26fa8cc2ea7e5d86
#
_cell.length_a   1.000
_cell.length_b   1.000
_cell.length_c   1.000
_cell.angle_alpha   90.00
_cell.angle_beta   90.00
_cell.angle_gamma   90.00
#
_symmetry.space_group_name_H-M   'P 1'
#
loop_
_entity.id
_entity.type
_entity.pdbx_description
1 polymer ?
#
loop_
_entity_poly.entity_id
_entity_poly.type
_entity_poly.pdbx_seq_one_letter_code
_entity_poly.pdbx_strand_id
1 'polypeptide(L)'
;MMAASRRLLDCCPVRKEQLSGLRVSSLAVDLDAIVSGMHKTLYDDPKTFFEMTYPTAAFSTVAAQVFGRISGRMPNAPGVFLLGTTLGGGKSHLLACLYHLAKHGSGVLPKETSRALGDLEIPRCRVAVLTQNSPAGERGPPRTMWGHLAQQLGAYEVMADADRELRAPSKDSLLSLLSDEPTVILVDEVTNYLIRAAAIPVGEGTLAEQTRVFLQILEEVVDLCTNTSLVVSQLPQEFDPTDEEQAQILRKAATGRSGAETEEIRTRAMKESRISQSLLMRKAETYNPVRDDLELVNILRRWLFSKVDVESAEAVARAYQDYYESPGPRGLLPPDAVGERAKESMVRDYPFHPRTISIIRDKLGQAPRFMQTRGALMLMVQAVRL
;
A
#
# COMPACT_ATOMS: atom_id res chain seq x y z
N MET A 1 -40.48 -5.49 -28.04
CA MET A 1 -39.65 -4.29 -28.29
C MET A 1 -38.35 -4.47 -27.54
N MET A 2 -37.25 -4.83 -28.23
CA MET A 2 -35.92 -4.86 -27.59
C MET A 2 -35.62 -3.44 -27.14
N ALA A 3 -35.47 -3.22 -25.83
CA ALA A 3 -34.92 -2.00 -25.31
C ALA A 3 -33.56 -1.80 -25.99
N ALA A 4 -33.32 -0.61 -26.57
CA ALA A 4 -32.08 -0.30 -27.22
C ALA A 4 -30.94 -0.63 -26.22
N SER A 5 -30.10 -1.58 -26.58
CA SER A 5 -28.96 -2.00 -25.76
C SER A 5 -28.05 -0.79 -25.59
N ARG A 6 -28.03 -0.18 -24.42
CA ARG A 6 -27.10 0.88 -24.08
C ARG A 6 -25.67 0.29 -24.12
N ARG A 7 -24.74 1.03 -24.71
CA ARG A 7 -23.33 0.62 -24.69
C ARG A 7 -22.79 0.67 -23.26
N LEU A 8 -21.84 -0.18 -22.93
CA LEU A 8 -21.20 -0.21 -21.62
C LEU A 8 -20.73 1.19 -21.17
N LEU A 9 -20.12 1.95 -22.08
CA LEU A 9 -19.58 3.29 -21.80
C LEU A 9 -20.67 4.35 -21.56
N ASP A 10 -21.90 4.11 -22.01
CA ASP A 10 -23.06 4.98 -21.72
C ASP A 10 -23.58 4.75 -20.30
N CYS A 11 -23.47 3.52 -19.81
CA CYS A 11 -23.88 3.11 -18.47
C CYS A 11 -22.76 3.30 -17.42
N CYS A 12 -21.51 3.17 -17.86
CA CYS A 12 -20.32 3.24 -17.04
C CYS A 12 -19.26 4.13 -17.72
N PRO A 13 -19.43 5.47 -17.67
CA PRO A 13 -18.48 6.39 -18.32
C PRO A 13 -17.11 6.30 -17.63
N VAL A 14 -16.08 6.06 -18.45
CA VAL A 14 -14.68 6.00 -17.99
C VAL A 14 -14.22 7.36 -17.49
N ARG A 15 -13.45 7.39 -16.40
CA ARG A 15 -12.86 8.62 -15.88
C ARG A 15 -11.91 9.24 -16.91
N LYS A 16 -11.92 10.56 -17.03
CA LYS A 16 -11.08 11.31 -18.00
C LYS A 16 -9.59 11.05 -17.75
N GLU A 17 -9.20 10.92 -16.50
CA GLU A 17 -7.84 10.63 -16.06
C GLU A 17 -7.34 9.30 -16.65
N GLN A 18 -8.23 8.34 -16.86
CA GLN A 18 -7.90 7.03 -17.44
C GLN A 18 -7.78 7.07 -18.96
N LEU A 19 -8.43 8.03 -19.60
CA LEU A 19 -8.38 8.20 -21.06
C LEU A 19 -7.17 9.03 -21.51
N SER A 20 -6.59 9.86 -20.65
CA SER A 20 -5.58 10.88 -20.99
C SER A 20 -4.14 10.36 -21.13
N GLY A 21 -3.94 9.09 -21.50
CA GLY A 21 -2.61 8.60 -21.91
C GLY A 21 -1.67 8.27 -20.75
N LEU A 22 -2.18 8.04 -19.54
CA LEU A 22 -1.39 7.61 -18.39
C LEU A 22 -0.51 6.42 -18.74
N ARG A 23 0.78 6.53 -18.48
CA ARG A 23 1.69 5.40 -18.58
C ARG A 23 1.32 4.38 -17.49
N VAL A 24 1.36 3.12 -17.84
CA VAL A 24 1.08 2.00 -16.92
C VAL A 24 1.95 2.07 -15.65
N SER A 25 3.17 2.59 -15.76
CA SER A 25 4.07 2.86 -14.63
C SER A 25 3.53 3.88 -13.63
N SER A 26 2.65 4.79 -14.06
CA SER A 26 2.05 5.81 -13.17
C SER A 26 0.92 5.27 -12.27
N LEU A 27 0.60 3.97 -12.36
CA LEU A 27 -0.36 3.30 -11.47
C LEU A 27 0.25 2.83 -10.14
N ALA A 28 1.57 2.87 -10.03
CA ALA A 28 2.24 2.64 -8.76
C ALA A 28 2.12 3.88 -7.88
N VAL A 29 1.70 3.68 -6.64
CA VAL A 29 1.79 4.72 -5.63
C VAL A 29 3.26 4.86 -5.24
N ASP A 30 3.81 6.04 -5.43
CA ASP A 30 5.15 6.41 -4.99
C ASP A 30 5.03 7.39 -3.82
N LEU A 31 5.26 6.88 -2.61
CA LEU A 31 5.15 7.67 -1.39
C LEU A 31 6.19 8.79 -1.33
N ASP A 32 7.41 8.56 -1.83
CA ASP A 32 8.44 9.59 -1.85
C ASP A 32 8.05 10.75 -2.76
N ALA A 33 7.45 10.46 -3.92
CA ALA A 33 6.95 11.48 -4.83
C ALA A 33 5.82 12.29 -4.18
N ILE A 34 4.87 11.63 -3.50
CA ILE A 34 3.76 12.28 -2.79
C ILE A 34 4.27 13.19 -1.68
N VAL A 35 5.24 12.72 -0.87
CA VAL A 35 5.77 13.47 0.28
C VAL A 35 6.63 14.64 -0.17
N SER A 36 7.50 14.43 -1.18
CA SER A 36 8.41 15.46 -1.66
C SER A 36 7.74 16.51 -2.55
N GLY A 37 6.63 16.14 -3.22
CA GLY A 37 5.97 17.00 -4.22
C GLY A 37 6.84 17.35 -5.44
N MET A 38 7.98 16.65 -5.62
CA MET A 38 8.94 16.94 -6.69
C MET A 38 8.43 16.51 -8.08
N HIS A 39 7.57 15.53 -8.14
CA HIS A 39 6.97 15.05 -9.38
C HIS A 39 5.45 14.99 -9.23
N LYS A 40 4.73 15.59 -10.17
CA LYS A 40 3.26 15.50 -10.18
C LYS A 40 2.82 14.08 -10.51
N THR A 41 2.12 13.46 -9.58
CA THR A 41 1.47 12.17 -9.75
C THR A 41 -0.06 12.33 -9.71
N LEU A 42 -0.80 11.29 -10.06
CA LEU A 42 -2.26 11.24 -9.87
C LEU A 42 -2.66 11.23 -8.39
N TYR A 43 -1.70 10.99 -7.54
CA TYR A 43 -1.92 10.73 -6.11
C TYR A 43 -1.58 11.92 -5.21
N ASP A 44 -1.12 13.06 -5.79
CA ASP A 44 -0.67 14.23 -5.02
C ASP A 44 -1.82 15.07 -4.49
N ASP A 45 -2.89 15.25 -5.28
CA ASP A 45 -4.07 15.95 -4.82
C ASP A 45 -4.95 15.03 -3.96
N PRO A 46 -5.10 15.30 -2.65
CA PRO A 46 -5.78 14.40 -1.75
C PRO A 46 -7.26 14.20 -2.09
N LYS A 47 -7.94 15.20 -2.65
CA LYS A 47 -9.35 15.08 -3.03
C LYS A 47 -9.51 14.13 -4.21
N THR A 48 -8.75 14.37 -5.29
CA THR A 48 -8.74 13.47 -6.47
C THR A 48 -8.31 12.06 -6.09
N PHE A 49 -7.31 11.93 -5.21
CA PHE A 49 -6.86 10.64 -4.69
C PHE A 49 -8.01 9.87 -4.01
N PHE A 50 -8.73 10.50 -3.08
CA PHE A 50 -9.85 9.84 -2.38
C PHE A 50 -11.10 9.65 -3.24
N GLU A 51 -11.30 10.45 -4.27
CA GLU A 51 -12.35 10.20 -5.26
C GLU A 51 -12.14 8.88 -6.03
N MET A 52 -10.89 8.49 -6.26
CA MET A 52 -10.51 7.23 -6.93
C MET A 52 -10.30 6.08 -5.94
N THR A 53 -10.22 6.35 -4.64
CA THR A 53 -9.97 5.35 -3.60
C THR A 53 -11.27 4.72 -3.13
N TYR A 54 -11.34 3.39 -3.15
CA TYR A 54 -12.42 2.64 -2.50
C TYR A 54 -12.04 2.38 -1.03
N PRO A 55 -12.93 2.69 -0.07
CA PRO A 55 -12.68 2.46 1.36
C PRO A 55 -12.82 0.96 1.69
N THR A 56 -11.72 0.21 1.57
CA THR A 56 -11.68 -1.21 1.94
C THR A 56 -11.86 -1.39 3.45
N ALA A 57 -12.25 -2.58 3.88
CA ALA A 57 -12.40 -2.91 5.30
C ALA A 57 -11.08 -2.70 6.07
N ALA A 58 -9.95 -3.08 5.48
CA ALA A 58 -8.63 -2.86 6.07
C ALA A 58 -8.32 -1.36 6.22
N PHE A 59 -8.57 -0.55 5.19
CA PHE A 59 -8.36 0.89 5.28
C PHE A 59 -9.23 1.51 6.39
N SER A 60 -10.52 1.16 6.44
CA SER A 60 -11.44 1.68 7.48
C SER A 60 -10.98 1.29 8.88
N THR A 61 -10.60 0.02 9.09
CA THR A 61 -10.15 -0.48 10.40
C THR A 61 -8.83 0.16 10.83
N VAL A 62 -7.82 0.15 9.95
CA VAL A 62 -6.49 0.70 10.28
C VAL A 62 -6.58 2.20 10.53
N ALA A 63 -7.30 2.96 9.69
CA ALA A 63 -7.48 4.40 9.90
C ALA A 63 -8.19 4.70 11.23
N ALA A 64 -9.28 3.98 11.55
CA ALA A 64 -9.99 4.16 12.82
C ALA A 64 -9.10 3.90 14.04
N GLN A 65 -8.30 2.82 14.00
CA GLN A 65 -7.41 2.47 15.11
C GLN A 65 -6.20 3.43 15.22
N VAL A 66 -5.55 3.76 14.11
CA VAL A 66 -4.41 4.69 14.08
C VAL A 66 -4.82 6.05 14.63
N PHE A 67 -5.86 6.66 14.05
CA PHE A 67 -6.30 7.99 14.48
C PHE A 67 -7.06 7.97 15.81
N GLY A 68 -7.77 6.89 16.12
CA GLY A 68 -8.38 6.66 17.43
C GLY A 68 -7.36 6.58 18.56
N ARG A 69 -6.23 5.87 18.33
CA ARG A 69 -5.11 5.79 19.29
C ARG A 69 -4.49 7.16 19.53
N ILE A 70 -4.01 7.83 18.48
CA ILE A 70 -3.29 9.10 18.64
C ILE A 70 -4.16 10.27 19.14
N SER A 71 -5.50 10.14 19.02
CA SER A 71 -6.45 11.09 19.61
C SER A 71 -6.85 10.76 21.04
N GLY A 72 -6.40 9.62 21.58
CA GLY A 72 -6.79 9.13 22.91
C GLY A 72 -8.19 8.52 23.00
N ARG A 73 -8.93 8.39 21.89
CA ARG A 73 -10.27 7.77 21.87
C ARG A 73 -10.20 6.24 21.96
N MET A 74 -9.14 5.65 21.44
CA MET A 74 -8.88 4.21 21.47
C MET A 74 -7.50 3.93 22.09
N PRO A 75 -7.31 4.20 23.39
CA PRO A 75 -6.00 4.10 24.04
C PRO A 75 -5.44 2.67 24.03
N ASN A 76 -6.31 1.66 23.90
CA ASN A 76 -5.95 0.25 23.82
C ASN A 76 -5.73 -0.26 22.38
N ALA A 77 -5.86 0.60 21.38
CA ALA A 77 -5.55 0.20 20.00
C ALA A 77 -4.05 -0.11 19.87
N PRO A 78 -3.65 -1.05 19.00
CA PRO A 78 -2.25 -1.36 18.76
C PRO A 78 -1.43 -0.10 18.42
N GLY A 79 -0.18 -0.05 18.86
CA GLY A 79 0.75 1.00 18.45
C GLY A 79 1.36 0.71 17.09
N VAL A 80 1.51 -0.58 16.73
CA VAL A 80 2.16 -1.03 15.51
C VAL A 80 1.18 -1.83 14.66
N PHE A 81 1.11 -1.47 13.37
CA PHE A 81 0.25 -2.11 12.37
C PHE A 81 1.11 -2.65 11.24
N LEU A 82 0.88 -3.89 10.84
CA LEU A 82 1.54 -4.48 9.68
C LEU A 82 0.57 -4.62 8.51
N LEU A 83 0.98 -4.11 7.36
CA LEU A 83 0.25 -4.32 6.11
C LEU A 83 0.91 -5.48 5.37
N GLY A 84 0.28 -6.66 5.45
CA GLY A 84 0.80 -7.90 4.88
C GLY A 84 0.00 -8.33 3.65
N THR A 85 0.64 -8.34 2.47
CA THR A 85 0.10 -8.94 1.24
C THR A 85 1.22 -9.08 0.22
N THR A 86 0.96 -9.80 -0.86
CA THR A 86 1.91 -9.90 -1.98
C THR A 86 2.11 -8.56 -2.70
N LEU A 87 3.06 -8.52 -3.63
CA LEU A 87 3.37 -7.33 -4.41
C LEU A 87 2.13 -6.83 -5.18
N GLY A 88 1.89 -5.51 -5.15
CA GLY A 88 0.75 -4.89 -5.81
C GLY A 88 -0.60 -5.03 -5.10
N GLY A 89 -0.63 -5.57 -3.87
CA GLY A 89 -1.84 -5.77 -3.07
C GLY A 89 -2.38 -4.54 -2.34
N GLY A 90 -1.91 -3.32 -2.65
CA GLY A 90 -2.48 -2.06 -2.12
C GLY A 90 -1.82 -1.51 -0.86
N LYS A 91 -0.68 -2.05 -0.37
CA LYS A 91 0.02 -1.58 0.84
C LYS A 91 0.40 -0.10 0.77
N SER A 92 1.18 0.29 -0.23
CA SER A 92 1.61 1.69 -0.43
C SER A 92 0.42 2.64 -0.65
N HIS A 93 -0.67 2.15 -1.28
CA HIS A 93 -1.90 2.93 -1.42
C HIS A 93 -2.56 3.19 -0.07
N LEU A 94 -2.63 2.21 0.82
CA LEU A 94 -3.16 2.38 2.18
C LEU A 94 -2.27 3.33 3.00
N LEU A 95 -0.94 3.22 2.89
CA LEU A 95 -0.02 4.19 3.51
C LEU A 95 -0.26 5.62 2.98
N ALA A 96 -0.47 5.79 1.67
CA ALA A 96 -0.82 7.10 1.08
C ALA A 96 -2.17 7.63 1.61
N CYS A 97 -3.17 6.75 1.81
CA CYS A 97 -4.42 7.14 2.48
C CYS A 97 -4.16 7.72 3.87
N LEU A 98 -3.38 7.03 4.69
CA LEU A 98 -3.05 7.48 6.04
C LEU A 98 -2.21 8.77 6.03
N TYR A 99 -1.27 8.90 5.09
CA TYR A 99 -0.49 10.13 4.91
C TYR A 99 -1.39 11.34 4.61
N HIS A 100 -2.26 11.20 3.60
CA HIS A 100 -3.17 12.29 3.23
C HIS A 100 -4.13 12.67 4.37
N LEU A 101 -4.64 11.67 5.10
CA LEU A 101 -5.49 11.91 6.27
C LEU A 101 -4.72 12.62 7.39
N ALA A 102 -3.51 12.18 7.71
CA ALA A 102 -2.68 12.80 8.75
C ALA A 102 -2.29 14.25 8.37
N LYS A 103 -2.02 14.50 7.08
CA LYS A 103 -1.58 15.80 6.59
C LYS A 103 -2.70 16.81 6.40
N HIS A 104 -3.88 16.35 5.93
CA HIS A 104 -4.97 17.23 5.46
C HIS A 104 -6.27 17.08 6.27
N GLY A 105 -6.35 16.10 7.19
CA GLY A 105 -7.55 15.81 7.96
C GLY A 105 -8.65 15.12 7.14
N SER A 106 -9.80 14.88 7.76
CA SER A 106 -10.96 14.19 7.13
C SER A 106 -11.70 15.02 6.07
N GLY A 107 -11.47 16.34 6.02
CA GLY A 107 -12.14 17.25 5.08
C GLY A 107 -11.83 17.01 3.59
N VAL A 108 -10.83 16.17 3.29
CA VAL A 108 -10.48 15.75 1.92
C VAL A 108 -11.27 14.53 1.43
N LEU A 109 -12.00 13.87 2.33
CA LEU A 109 -12.77 12.67 2.01
C LEU A 109 -14.07 12.99 1.28
N PRO A 110 -14.43 12.23 0.22
CA PRO A 110 -15.78 12.21 -0.30
C PRO A 110 -16.77 11.80 0.80
N LYS A 111 -18.00 12.35 0.78
CA LYS A 111 -19.04 12.06 1.81
C LYS A 111 -19.30 10.57 2.01
N GLU A 112 -19.31 9.80 0.94
CA GLU A 112 -19.48 8.33 1.00
C GLU A 112 -18.32 7.65 1.72
N THR A 113 -17.08 8.05 1.42
CA THR A 113 -15.89 7.53 2.06
C THR A 113 -15.83 7.93 3.53
N SER A 114 -16.17 9.18 3.86
CA SER A 114 -16.26 9.64 5.26
C SER A 114 -17.22 8.76 6.07
N ARG A 115 -18.45 8.52 5.55
CA ARG A 115 -19.41 7.62 6.20
C ARG A 115 -18.91 6.18 6.34
N ALA A 116 -18.24 5.66 5.32
CA ALA A 116 -17.66 4.32 5.36
C ALA A 116 -16.55 4.17 6.41
N LEU A 117 -15.84 5.27 6.71
CA LEU A 117 -14.85 5.36 7.79
C LEU A 117 -15.46 5.74 9.15
N GLY A 118 -16.80 5.80 9.26
CA GLY A 118 -17.50 6.14 10.51
C GLY A 118 -17.34 7.60 10.93
N ASP A 119 -17.26 8.53 9.94
CA ASP A 119 -17.05 9.96 10.16
C ASP A 119 -15.84 10.23 11.09
N LEU A 120 -14.74 9.60 10.76
CA LEU A 120 -13.48 9.59 11.50
C LEU A 120 -12.99 11.02 11.77
N GLU A 121 -12.81 11.37 13.04
CA GLU A 121 -12.14 12.59 13.43
C GLU A 121 -10.63 12.37 13.50
N ILE A 122 -9.90 13.19 12.78
CA ILE A 122 -8.44 13.13 12.70
C ILE A 122 -7.85 14.29 13.49
N PRO A 123 -7.09 14.02 14.56
CA PRO A 123 -6.44 15.07 15.32
C PRO A 123 -5.34 15.73 14.48
N ARG A 124 -4.99 16.97 14.82
CA ARG A 124 -3.75 17.55 14.29
C ARG A 124 -2.59 16.69 14.77
N CYS A 125 -1.81 16.16 13.84
CA CYS A 125 -0.70 15.27 14.13
C CYS A 125 0.49 15.55 13.21
N ARG A 126 1.67 15.11 13.64
CA ARG A 126 2.86 15.02 12.79
C ARG A 126 2.79 13.73 11.98
N VAL A 127 3.36 13.71 10.78
CA VAL A 127 3.51 12.51 9.98
C VAL A 127 4.93 12.43 9.42
N ALA A 128 5.53 11.25 9.55
CA ALA A 128 6.81 10.94 8.93
C ALA A 128 6.68 9.70 8.04
N VAL A 129 7.36 9.71 6.90
CA VAL A 129 7.36 8.63 5.92
C VAL A 129 8.80 8.16 5.70
N LEU A 130 9.03 6.88 5.94
CA LEU A 130 10.31 6.22 5.75
C LEU A 130 10.15 5.17 4.63
N THR A 131 11.01 5.21 3.64
CA THR A 131 10.92 4.34 2.46
C THR A 131 12.25 3.69 2.15
N GLN A 132 12.27 2.87 1.11
CA GLN A 132 13.53 2.36 0.56
C GLN A 132 14.53 3.46 0.15
N ASN A 133 14.04 4.68 -0.15
CA ASN A 133 14.86 5.81 -0.55
C ASN A 133 15.31 6.69 0.63
N SER A 134 14.92 6.37 1.85
CA SER A 134 15.46 7.04 3.04
C SER A 134 16.98 6.98 3.06
N PRO A 135 17.67 8.01 3.59
CA PRO A 135 19.12 8.08 3.60
C PRO A 135 19.79 6.84 4.19
N ALA A 136 20.83 6.35 3.54
CA ALA A 136 21.63 5.20 3.94
C ALA A 136 23.13 5.50 3.77
N GLY A 137 23.71 6.23 4.72
CA GLY A 137 25.13 6.55 4.77
C GLY A 137 25.58 7.67 3.82
N GLU A 138 24.66 8.51 3.31
CA GLU A 138 24.96 9.65 2.45
C GLU A 138 25.92 10.67 3.15
N ARG A 139 26.54 11.56 2.35
CA ARG A 139 27.55 12.50 2.86
C ARG A 139 26.99 13.65 3.69
N GLY A 140 25.72 14.01 3.51
CA GLY A 140 25.05 15.10 4.23
C GLY A 140 23.97 14.59 5.17
N PRO A 141 23.59 15.36 6.21
CA PRO A 141 22.48 15.00 7.07
C PRO A 141 21.11 15.20 6.35
N PRO A 142 20.11 14.34 6.60
CA PRO A 142 20.24 13.12 7.40
C PRO A 142 20.98 12.01 6.64
N ARG A 143 21.64 11.14 7.40
CA ARG A 143 22.42 10.03 6.85
C ARG A 143 21.79 8.67 7.08
N THR A 144 20.77 8.62 7.90
CA THR A 144 20.13 7.40 8.39
C THR A 144 18.61 7.51 8.37
N MET A 145 17.94 6.38 8.52
CA MET A 145 16.48 6.33 8.64
C MET A 145 15.98 7.09 9.88
N TRP A 146 16.68 7.04 11.01
CA TRP A 146 16.30 7.77 12.23
C TRP A 146 16.58 9.27 12.14
N GLY A 147 17.69 9.67 11.51
CA GLY A 147 17.94 11.08 11.22
C GLY A 147 16.86 11.66 10.31
N HIS A 148 16.43 10.90 9.30
CA HIS A 148 15.35 11.29 8.39
C HIS A 148 13.98 11.38 9.11
N LEU A 149 13.68 10.42 10.01
CA LEU A 149 12.51 10.51 10.90
C LEU A 149 12.52 11.82 11.70
N ALA A 150 13.59 12.10 12.40
CA ALA A 150 13.70 13.30 13.24
C ALA A 150 13.64 14.59 12.41
N GLN A 151 14.22 14.62 11.22
CA GLN A 151 14.14 15.76 10.31
C GLN A 151 12.70 16.04 9.88
N GLN A 152 11.95 15.01 9.46
CA GLN A 152 10.54 15.15 9.06
C GLN A 152 9.66 15.61 10.23
N LEU A 153 9.99 15.23 11.45
CA LEU A 153 9.29 15.65 12.67
C LEU A 153 9.76 17.02 13.21
N GLY A 154 10.71 17.68 12.53
CA GLY A 154 11.21 19.01 12.92
C GLY A 154 12.13 19.04 14.14
N ALA A 155 12.73 17.90 14.52
CA ALA A 155 13.55 17.75 15.72
C ALA A 155 14.87 16.99 15.43
N TYR A 156 15.53 17.30 14.31
CA TYR A 156 16.75 16.60 13.86
C TYR A 156 17.85 16.55 14.94
N GLU A 157 18.02 17.63 15.72
CA GLU A 157 19.06 17.74 16.75
C GLU A 157 18.99 16.62 17.80
N VAL A 158 17.80 16.08 18.07
CA VAL A 158 17.61 14.94 19.00
C VAL A 158 18.34 13.68 18.51
N MET A 159 18.52 13.54 17.20
CA MET A 159 19.14 12.38 16.57
C MET A 159 20.49 12.68 15.90
N ALA A 160 20.96 13.94 15.96
CA ALA A 160 22.11 14.40 15.19
C ALA A 160 23.39 13.59 15.44
N ASP A 161 23.69 13.23 16.68
CA ASP A 161 24.89 12.45 17.02
C ASP A 161 24.76 10.99 16.54
N ALA A 162 23.61 10.35 16.82
CA ALA A 162 23.35 8.98 16.37
C ALA A 162 23.35 8.89 14.84
N ASP A 163 22.81 9.90 14.14
CA ASP A 163 22.83 10.00 12.69
C ASP A 163 24.25 10.17 12.13
N ARG A 164 25.05 11.03 12.73
CA ARG A 164 26.45 11.27 12.33
C ARG A 164 27.31 10.02 12.48
N GLU A 165 27.13 9.28 13.57
CA GLU A 165 27.88 8.08 13.89
C GLU A 165 27.33 6.82 13.18
N LEU A 166 26.20 6.92 12.47
CA LEU A 166 25.48 5.81 11.85
C LEU A 166 25.07 4.72 12.86
N ARG A 167 24.89 5.05 14.12
CA ARG A 167 24.49 4.15 15.21
C ARG A 167 23.02 4.32 15.53
N ALA A 168 22.35 3.22 15.88
CA ALA A 168 20.97 3.28 16.34
C ALA A 168 20.83 4.22 17.54
N PRO A 169 19.79 5.07 17.57
CA PRO A 169 19.56 6.00 18.69
C PRO A 169 19.20 5.26 19.97
N SER A 170 19.35 5.94 21.09
CA SER A 170 18.89 5.42 22.38
C SER A 170 17.35 5.43 22.47
N LYS A 171 16.81 4.62 23.36
CA LYS A 171 15.39 4.62 23.69
C LYS A 171 14.90 5.98 24.19
N ASP A 172 15.71 6.65 25.01
CA ASP A 172 15.39 7.98 25.58
C ASP A 172 15.32 9.05 24.49
N SER A 173 16.21 9.01 23.49
CA SER A 173 16.16 9.94 22.35
C SER A 173 14.87 9.75 21.54
N LEU A 174 14.45 8.50 21.29
CA LEU A 174 13.19 8.22 20.59
C LEU A 174 11.96 8.60 21.43
N LEU A 175 11.97 8.36 22.74
CA LEU A 175 10.92 8.82 23.65
C LEU A 175 10.81 10.34 23.61
N SER A 176 11.93 11.07 23.72
CA SER A 176 11.95 12.53 23.62
C SER A 176 11.41 13.05 22.28
N LEU A 177 11.63 12.32 21.17
CA LEU A 177 11.13 12.68 19.85
C LEU A 177 9.62 12.50 19.73
N LEU A 178 9.02 11.47 20.36
CA LEU A 178 7.67 10.99 20.10
C LEU A 178 6.63 11.27 21.20
N SER A 179 7.05 11.66 22.40
CA SER A 179 6.16 11.78 23.57
C SER A 179 5.19 12.97 23.52
N ASP A 180 5.58 14.06 22.89
CA ASP A 180 4.90 15.35 23.09
C ASP A 180 3.70 15.60 22.17
N GLU A 181 3.76 15.11 20.94
CA GLU A 181 2.75 15.40 19.94
C GLU A 181 2.19 14.13 19.26
N PRO A 182 0.89 14.11 18.94
CA PRO A 182 0.32 13.03 18.13
C PRO A 182 1.12 12.82 16.85
N THR A 183 1.57 11.57 16.63
CA THR A 183 2.50 11.27 15.54
C THR A 183 2.09 9.98 14.80
N VAL A 184 2.11 10.02 13.47
CA VAL A 184 1.94 8.85 12.60
C VAL A 184 3.26 8.61 11.88
N ILE A 185 3.79 7.40 11.99
CA ILE A 185 5.02 6.98 11.29
C ILE A 185 4.62 5.91 10.27
N LEU A 186 4.91 6.15 9.01
CA LEU A 186 4.61 5.27 7.90
C LEU A 186 5.93 4.73 7.34
N VAL A 187 6.03 3.41 7.19
CA VAL A 187 7.27 2.76 6.73
C VAL A 187 6.93 1.85 5.55
N ASP A 188 7.54 2.12 4.40
CA ASP A 188 7.36 1.32 3.18
C ASP A 188 8.68 0.71 2.71
N GLU A 189 8.61 -0.53 2.22
CA GLU A 189 9.72 -1.23 1.55
C GLU A 189 11.02 -1.33 2.37
N VAL A 190 10.93 -1.61 3.68
CA VAL A 190 12.07 -1.75 4.59
C VAL A 190 13.12 -2.73 4.07
N THR A 191 12.72 -3.84 3.44
CA THR A 191 13.64 -4.84 2.90
C THR A 191 14.58 -4.23 1.87
N ASN A 192 14.05 -3.41 0.98
CA ASN A 192 14.84 -2.72 -0.06
C ASN A 192 15.83 -1.71 0.57
N TYR A 193 15.43 -1.02 1.63
CA TYR A 193 16.35 -0.17 2.41
C TYR A 193 17.48 -0.99 3.04
N LEU A 194 17.17 -2.14 3.67
CA LEU A 194 18.15 -2.99 4.34
C LEU A 194 19.20 -3.55 3.36
N ILE A 195 18.84 -3.80 2.09
CA ILE A 195 19.80 -4.18 1.05
C ILE A 195 20.85 -3.07 0.83
N ARG A 196 20.42 -1.82 0.75
CA ARG A 196 21.34 -0.66 0.62
C ARG A 196 22.21 -0.50 1.87
N ALA A 197 21.56 -0.55 3.04
CA ALA A 197 22.22 -0.38 4.33
C ALA A 197 23.23 -1.49 4.65
N ALA A 198 23.05 -2.73 4.16
CA ALA A 198 23.98 -3.83 4.34
C ALA A 198 25.34 -3.62 3.64
N ALA A 199 25.37 -2.73 2.65
CA ALA A 199 26.61 -2.33 1.96
C ALA A 199 27.43 -1.26 2.72
N ILE A 200 26.87 -0.66 3.77
CA ILE A 200 27.48 0.45 4.51
C ILE A 200 28.11 -0.08 5.80
N PRO A 201 29.45 -0.09 5.94
CA PRO A 201 30.11 -0.54 7.16
C PRO A 201 29.91 0.43 8.31
N VAL A 202 29.65 -0.11 9.51
CA VAL A 202 29.55 0.65 10.76
C VAL A 202 30.26 -0.16 11.86
N GLY A 203 31.48 0.26 12.24
CA GLY A 203 32.36 -0.53 13.11
C GLY A 203 32.65 -1.91 12.50
N GLU A 204 32.43 -2.98 13.27
CA GLU A 204 32.57 -4.37 12.80
C GLU A 204 31.31 -4.90 12.10
N GLY A 205 30.21 -4.14 12.10
CA GLY A 205 28.93 -4.51 11.51
C GLY A 205 28.54 -3.64 10.29
N THR A 206 27.24 -3.46 10.11
CA THR A 206 26.67 -2.69 9.00
C THR A 206 25.55 -1.75 9.46
N LEU A 207 25.22 -0.77 8.62
CA LEU A 207 24.07 0.12 8.84
C LEU A 207 22.74 -0.69 8.85
N ALA A 208 22.65 -1.83 8.18
CA ALA A 208 21.46 -2.69 8.22
C ALA A 208 21.23 -3.26 9.63
N GLU A 209 22.29 -3.67 10.33
CA GLU A 209 22.21 -4.12 11.73
C GLU A 209 21.76 -3.00 12.65
N GLN A 210 22.31 -1.79 12.46
CA GLN A 210 21.88 -0.61 13.22
C GLN A 210 20.43 -0.23 12.94
N THR A 211 19.98 -0.36 11.68
CA THR A 211 18.58 -0.12 11.31
C THR A 211 17.64 -1.12 11.96
N ARG A 212 18.02 -2.40 12.01
CA ARG A 212 17.23 -3.41 12.74
C ARG A 212 17.09 -3.06 14.22
N VAL A 213 18.18 -2.64 14.87
CA VAL A 213 18.16 -2.19 16.28
C VAL A 213 17.25 -0.97 16.44
N PHE A 214 17.36 0.01 15.54
CA PHE A 214 16.48 1.18 15.52
C PHE A 214 14.99 0.79 15.41
N LEU A 215 14.63 -0.09 14.47
CA LEU A 215 13.24 -0.53 14.28
C LEU A 215 12.70 -1.25 15.52
N GLN A 216 13.53 -2.05 16.18
CA GLN A 216 13.17 -2.71 17.44
C GLN A 216 12.90 -1.70 18.56
N ILE A 217 13.80 -0.71 18.75
CA ILE A 217 13.63 0.33 19.77
C ILE A 217 12.42 1.21 19.43
N LEU A 218 12.20 1.52 18.13
CA LEU A 218 11.06 2.29 17.69
C LEU A 218 9.74 1.60 18.04
N GLU A 219 9.63 0.29 17.79
CA GLU A 219 8.47 -0.51 18.17
C GLU A 219 8.21 -0.44 19.69
N GLU A 220 9.24 -0.63 20.51
CA GLU A 220 9.11 -0.55 21.96
C GLU A 220 8.66 0.83 22.44
N VAL A 221 9.18 1.91 21.82
CA VAL A 221 8.82 3.28 22.17
C VAL A 221 7.39 3.60 21.73
N VAL A 222 6.98 3.16 20.56
CA VAL A 222 5.59 3.35 20.08
C VAL A 222 4.57 2.65 20.99
N ASP A 223 4.91 1.49 21.54
CA ASP A 223 4.06 0.82 22.54
C ASP A 223 3.90 1.66 23.83
N LEU A 224 4.94 2.40 24.23
CA LEU A 224 4.90 3.28 25.41
C LEU A 224 4.19 4.62 25.13
N CYS A 225 4.27 5.12 23.91
CA CYS A 225 3.67 6.41 23.51
C CYS A 225 2.27 6.21 22.96
N THR A 226 1.23 6.39 23.77
CA THR A 226 -0.18 6.20 23.34
C THR A 226 -0.65 7.19 22.29
N ASN A 227 0.10 8.27 22.06
CA ASN A 227 -0.13 9.32 21.07
C ASN A 227 0.63 9.06 19.73
N THR A 228 1.27 7.88 19.57
CA THR A 228 2.06 7.56 18.38
C THR A 228 1.56 6.24 17.78
N SER A 229 1.49 6.18 16.45
CA SER A 229 1.19 4.95 15.69
C SER A 229 2.24 4.72 14.60
N LEU A 230 2.67 3.48 14.46
CA LEU A 230 3.62 3.00 13.45
C LEU A 230 2.91 2.04 12.49
N VAL A 231 2.89 2.35 11.21
CA VAL A 231 2.31 1.50 10.17
C VAL A 231 3.40 1.07 9.20
N VAL A 232 3.63 -0.23 9.10
CA VAL A 232 4.73 -0.80 8.29
C VAL A 232 4.15 -1.65 7.18
N SER A 233 4.55 -1.40 5.93
CA SER A 233 4.29 -2.32 4.83
C SER A 233 5.31 -3.46 4.87
N GLN A 234 4.80 -4.68 4.82
CA GLN A 234 5.62 -5.88 4.84
C GLN A 234 5.43 -6.66 3.54
N LEU A 235 6.52 -7.09 2.93
CA LEU A 235 6.47 -8.11 1.89
C LEU A 235 6.39 -9.49 2.58
N PRO A 236 5.50 -10.40 2.13
CA PRO A 236 5.36 -11.74 2.72
C PRO A 236 6.57 -12.63 2.46
N GLN A 237 7.44 -12.25 1.57
CA GLN A 237 8.58 -13.05 1.14
C GLN A 237 9.89 -12.48 1.68
N GLU A 238 10.74 -13.40 2.11
CA GLU A 238 12.17 -13.15 2.28
C GLU A 238 12.75 -12.51 1.01
N PHE A 239 13.85 -11.78 1.15
CA PHE A 239 14.61 -11.29 0.00
C PHE A 239 14.67 -12.37 -1.09
N ASP A 240 14.08 -12.09 -2.24
CA ASP A 240 14.11 -12.98 -3.40
C ASP A 240 15.20 -12.47 -4.38
N PRO A 241 16.31 -13.19 -4.51
CA PRO A 241 17.36 -12.79 -5.45
C PRO A 241 16.92 -12.86 -6.92
N THR A 242 15.78 -13.49 -7.22
CA THR A 242 15.17 -13.52 -8.56
C THR A 242 14.27 -12.31 -8.84
N ASP A 243 13.95 -11.53 -7.81
CA ASP A 243 13.25 -10.25 -7.95
C ASP A 243 14.19 -9.24 -8.62
N GLU A 244 13.80 -8.78 -9.80
CA GLU A 244 14.62 -7.89 -10.63
C GLU A 244 14.90 -6.54 -9.97
N GLU A 245 13.95 -6.02 -9.19
CA GLU A 245 14.08 -4.77 -8.44
C GLU A 245 15.10 -4.93 -7.32
N GLN A 246 14.97 -5.95 -6.49
CA GLN A 246 15.92 -6.24 -5.41
C GLN A 246 17.31 -6.55 -5.96
N ALA A 247 17.41 -7.30 -7.06
CA ALA A 247 18.66 -7.57 -7.74
C ALA A 247 19.31 -6.29 -8.30
N GLN A 248 18.51 -5.33 -8.78
CA GLN A 248 19.04 -4.04 -9.24
C GLN A 248 19.54 -3.19 -8.08
N ILE A 249 18.80 -3.15 -6.94
CA ILE A 249 19.22 -2.45 -5.72
C ILE A 249 20.54 -3.04 -5.22
N LEU A 250 20.65 -4.37 -5.16
CA LEU A 250 21.87 -5.06 -4.74
C LEU A 250 23.06 -4.71 -5.67
N ARG A 251 22.87 -4.76 -6.99
CA ARG A 251 23.92 -4.38 -7.96
C ARG A 251 24.39 -2.94 -7.76
N LYS A 252 23.48 -2.01 -7.52
CA LYS A 252 23.83 -0.61 -7.23
C LYS A 252 24.60 -0.48 -5.90
N ALA A 253 24.13 -1.14 -4.85
CA ALA A 253 24.77 -1.12 -3.52
C ALA A 253 26.18 -1.76 -3.54
N ALA A 254 26.39 -2.75 -4.41
CA ALA A 254 27.65 -3.48 -4.57
C ALA A 254 28.57 -2.90 -5.67
N THR A 255 28.26 -1.73 -6.23
CA THR A 255 29.07 -1.13 -7.30
C THR A 255 30.54 -0.95 -6.87
N GLY A 256 31.45 -1.45 -7.69
CA GLY A 256 32.91 -1.40 -7.43
C GLY A 256 33.42 -2.46 -6.46
N ARG A 257 32.59 -3.44 -6.06
CA ARG A 257 32.96 -4.55 -5.15
C ARG A 257 33.12 -5.85 -5.92
N SER A 258 33.89 -6.77 -5.34
CA SER A 258 34.08 -8.13 -5.86
C SER A 258 32.79 -8.97 -5.76
N GLY A 259 32.77 -10.09 -6.47
CA GLY A 259 31.64 -11.03 -6.37
C GLY A 259 31.44 -11.60 -4.97
N ALA A 260 32.54 -11.87 -4.24
CA ALA A 260 32.49 -12.35 -2.87
C ALA A 260 31.90 -11.31 -1.92
N GLU A 261 32.31 -10.05 -2.03
CA GLU A 261 31.73 -8.94 -1.22
C GLU A 261 30.25 -8.69 -1.56
N THR A 262 29.87 -8.84 -2.82
CA THR A 262 28.46 -8.73 -3.24
C THR A 262 27.61 -9.83 -2.59
N GLU A 263 28.11 -11.07 -2.54
CA GLU A 263 27.41 -12.17 -1.89
C GLU A 263 27.33 -12.00 -0.37
N GLU A 264 28.35 -11.42 0.24
CA GLU A 264 28.34 -11.07 1.66
C GLU A 264 27.28 -10.01 1.98
N ILE A 265 27.17 -8.93 1.18
CA ILE A 265 26.12 -7.91 1.30
C ILE A 265 24.75 -8.56 1.19
N ARG A 266 24.55 -9.43 0.20
CA ARG A 266 23.31 -10.15 0.01
C ARG A 266 22.93 -10.98 1.24
N THR A 267 23.87 -11.76 1.75
CA THR A 267 23.68 -12.63 2.91
C THR A 267 23.31 -11.84 4.15
N ARG A 268 23.98 -10.71 4.39
CA ARG A 268 23.70 -9.80 5.50
C ARG A 268 22.29 -9.18 5.35
N ALA A 269 21.97 -8.68 4.17
CA ALA A 269 20.65 -8.10 3.90
C ALA A 269 19.51 -9.10 4.15
N MET A 270 19.66 -10.34 3.68
CA MET A 270 18.70 -11.43 3.92
C MET A 270 18.52 -11.72 5.40
N LYS A 271 19.63 -11.84 6.13
CA LYS A 271 19.62 -12.09 7.58
C LYS A 271 18.86 -10.98 8.32
N GLU A 272 19.21 -9.72 8.08
CA GLU A 272 18.61 -8.59 8.77
C GLU A 272 17.13 -8.38 8.39
N SER A 273 16.76 -8.62 7.13
CA SER A 273 15.36 -8.61 6.69
C SER A 273 14.52 -9.66 7.42
N ARG A 274 15.01 -10.91 7.48
CA ARG A 274 14.33 -12.02 8.18
C ARG A 274 14.13 -11.73 9.66
N ILE A 275 15.16 -11.21 10.34
CA ILE A 275 15.08 -10.88 11.76
C ILE A 275 14.10 -9.73 11.98
N SER A 276 14.17 -8.65 11.18
CA SER A 276 13.27 -7.52 11.29
C SER A 276 11.81 -7.92 11.10
N GLN A 277 11.52 -8.75 10.11
CA GLN A 277 10.18 -9.29 9.89
C GLN A 277 9.68 -10.10 11.11
N SER A 278 10.52 -11.00 11.61
CA SER A 278 10.18 -11.83 12.78
C SER A 278 9.89 -11.00 14.04
N LEU A 279 10.61 -9.89 14.24
CA LEU A 279 10.40 -9.00 15.38
C LEU A 279 9.06 -8.27 15.25
N LEU A 280 8.81 -7.62 14.12
CA LEU A 280 7.58 -6.88 13.86
C LEU A 280 6.33 -7.78 13.92
N MET A 281 6.39 -9.04 13.45
CA MET A 281 5.27 -9.98 13.47
C MET A 281 4.86 -10.47 14.87
N ARG A 282 5.68 -10.29 15.88
CA ARG A 282 5.39 -10.83 17.23
C ARG A 282 4.31 -10.05 17.97
N LYS A 283 4.15 -8.78 17.69
CA LYS A 283 3.29 -7.87 18.46
C LYS A 283 2.21 -7.18 17.64
N ALA A 284 2.41 -7.08 16.33
CA ALA A 284 1.53 -6.32 15.45
C ALA A 284 0.44 -7.19 14.83
N GLU A 285 -0.76 -6.65 14.73
CA GLU A 285 -1.81 -7.23 13.89
C GLU A 285 -1.50 -7.02 12.42
N THR A 286 -1.70 -8.06 11.62
CA THR A 286 -1.48 -8.01 10.17
C THR A 286 -2.79 -7.76 9.43
N TYR A 287 -2.79 -6.72 8.59
CA TYR A 287 -3.94 -6.32 7.78
C TYR A 287 -3.65 -6.55 6.31
N ASN A 288 -4.58 -7.21 5.61
CA ASN A 288 -4.54 -7.32 4.15
C ASN A 288 -5.33 -6.16 3.54
N PRO A 289 -4.69 -5.24 2.79
CA PRO A 289 -5.35 -4.07 2.22
C PRO A 289 -6.54 -4.38 1.31
N VAL A 290 -6.55 -5.53 0.62
CA VAL A 290 -7.65 -6.02 -0.23
C VAL A 290 -7.99 -7.43 0.20
N ARG A 291 -9.17 -7.61 0.79
CA ARG A 291 -9.57 -8.84 1.45
C ARG A 291 -10.17 -9.89 0.50
N ASP A 292 -11.02 -9.47 -0.42
CA ASP A 292 -11.82 -10.37 -1.25
C ASP A 292 -12.12 -9.79 -2.66
N ASP A 293 -12.79 -10.60 -3.48
CA ASP A 293 -13.15 -10.26 -4.86
C ASP A 293 -14.08 -9.06 -4.95
N LEU A 294 -14.97 -8.88 -3.97
CA LEU A 294 -15.91 -7.76 -3.95
C LEU A 294 -15.18 -6.44 -3.73
N GLU A 295 -14.20 -6.42 -2.86
CA GLU A 295 -13.31 -5.26 -2.70
C GLU A 295 -12.53 -4.98 -3.98
N LEU A 296 -11.99 -6.02 -4.65
CA LEU A 296 -11.31 -5.86 -5.94
C LEU A 296 -12.25 -5.26 -7.00
N VAL A 297 -13.46 -5.78 -7.13
CA VAL A 297 -14.48 -5.24 -8.06
C VAL A 297 -14.76 -3.77 -7.75
N ASN A 298 -14.95 -3.41 -6.50
CA ASN A 298 -15.26 -2.04 -6.09
C ASN A 298 -14.07 -1.08 -6.28
N ILE A 299 -12.84 -1.56 -6.07
CA ILE A 299 -11.61 -0.82 -6.41
C ILE A 299 -11.57 -0.54 -7.92
N LEU A 300 -11.77 -1.57 -8.75
CA LEU A 300 -11.78 -1.43 -10.21
C LEU A 300 -12.87 -0.45 -10.67
N ARG A 301 -14.10 -0.56 -10.13
CA ARG A 301 -15.20 0.38 -10.41
C ARG A 301 -14.83 1.81 -10.08
N ARG A 302 -14.38 2.03 -8.84
CA ARG A 302 -14.08 3.36 -8.32
C ARG A 302 -12.94 4.04 -9.09
N TRP A 303 -11.98 3.24 -9.51
CA TRP A 303 -10.80 3.73 -10.22
C TRP A 303 -11.05 3.98 -11.72
N LEU A 304 -11.81 3.10 -12.38
CA LEU A 304 -12.04 3.17 -13.83
C LEU A 304 -13.19 4.10 -14.23
N PHE A 305 -14.28 4.10 -13.46
CA PHE A 305 -15.52 4.76 -13.88
C PHE A 305 -15.88 5.94 -12.97
N SER A 306 -16.37 7.01 -13.59
CA SER A 306 -16.92 8.16 -12.85
C SER A 306 -18.29 7.87 -12.26
N LYS A 307 -19.03 6.95 -12.88
CA LYS A 307 -20.33 6.45 -12.44
C LYS A 307 -20.51 5.01 -12.93
N VAL A 308 -21.23 4.21 -12.15
CA VAL A 308 -21.71 2.89 -12.55
C VAL A 308 -23.24 2.90 -12.43
N ASP A 309 -23.95 2.65 -13.54
CA ASP A 309 -25.40 2.57 -13.57
C ASP A 309 -25.87 1.21 -13.06
N VAL A 310 -26.17 1.14 -11.79
CA VAL A 310 -26.59 -0.11 -11.10
C VAL A 310 -27.94 -0.61 -11.60
N GLU A 311 -28.84 0.30 -12.07
CA GLU A 311 -30.13 -0.11 -12.63
C GLU A 311 -29.98 -0.92 -13.92
N SER A 312 -28.94 -0.64 -14.70
CA SER A 312 -28.59 -1.42 -15.88
C SER A 312 -28.04 -2.80 -15.55
N ALA A 313 -27.50 -3.03 -14.34
CA ALA A 313 -26.87 -4.28 -13.95
C ALA A 313 -27.85 -5.47 -13.99
N GLU A 314 -29.07 -5.29 -13.46
CA GLU A 314 -30.10 -6.32 -13.47
C GLU A 314 -30.57 -6.67 -14.89
N ALA A 315 -30.75 -5.66 -15.73
CA ALA A 315 -31.18 -5.88 -17.12
C ALA A 315 -30.10 -6.66 -17.91
N VAL A 316 -28.82 -6.32 -17.71
CA VAL A 316 -27.69 -7.01 -18.33
C VAL A 316 -27.57 -8.43 -17.79
N ALA A 317 -27.64 -8.63 -16.48
CA ALA A 317 -27.56 -9.96 -15.87
C ALA A 317 -28.69 -10.89 -16.33
N ARG A 318 -29.90 -10.36 -16.46
CA ARG A 318 -31.06 -11.09 -16.99
C ARG A 318 -30.85 -11.49 -18.45
N ALA A 319 -30.37 -10.57 -19.28
CA ALA A 319 -30.09 -10.87 -20.69
C ALA A 319 -29.00 -11.95 -20.84
N TYR A 320 -27.95 -11.94 -19.98
CA TYR A 320 -26.94 -13.02 -19.95
C TYR A 320 -27.56 -14.35 -19.48
N GLN A 321 -28.42 -14.34 -18.46
CA GLN A 321 -29.09 -15.53 -17.96
C GLN A 321 -29.94 -16.16 -19.06
N ASP A 322 -30.80 -15.39 -19.74
CA ASP A 322 -31.65 -15.86 -20.82
C ASP A 322 -30.81 -16.48 -21.97
N TYR A 323 -29.68 -15.83 -22.32
CA TYR A 323 -28.78 -16.35 -23.34
C TYR A 323 -28.09 -17.65 -22.90
N TYR A 324 -27.59 -17.73 -21.66
CA TYR A 324 -26.87 -18.88 -21.13
C TYR A 324 -27.78 -20.10 -20.90
N GLU A 325 -29.06 -19.88 -20.60
CA GLU A 325 -30.05 -20.94 -20.44
C GLU A 325 -30.63 -21.41 -21.77
N SER A 326 -30.35 -20.72 -22.89
CA SER A 326 -30.78 -21.15 -24.22
C SER A 326 -30.09 -22.45 -24.66
N PRO A 327 -30.71 -23.28 -25.54
CA PRO A 327 -30.24 -24.66 -25.83
C PRO A 327 -28.79 -24.74 -26.33
N GLY A 328 -28.30 -23.78 -27.08
CA GLY A 328 -26.93 -23.78 -27.62
C GLY A 328 -25.87 -23.60 -26.55
N PRO A 329 -25.82 -22.46 -25.82
CA PRO A 329 -24.82 -22.16 -24.80
C PRO A 329 -24.86 -23.08 -23.58
N ARG A 330 -26.06 -23.50 -23.14
CA ARG A 330 -26.28 -24.31 -21.93
C ARG A 330 -25.45 -25.61 -21.90
N GLY A 331 -25.25 -26.23 -23.05
CA GLY A 331 -24.45 -27.47 -23.14
C GLY A 331 -22.93 -27.24 -23.08
N LEU A 332 -22.47 -26.00 -23.22
CA LEU A 332 -21.06 -25.64 -23.29
C LEU A 332 -20.56 -24.93 -22.01
N LEU A 333 -21.49 -24.48 -21.18
CA LEU A 333 -21.16 -23.71 -19.98
C LEU A 333 -21.05 -24.61 -18.75
N PRO A 334 -20.14 -24.28 -17.82
CA PRO A 334 -20.07 -24.99 -16.55
C PRO A 334 -21.33 -24.70 -15.69
N PRO A 335 -21.70 -25.66 -14.80
CA PRO A 335 -22.95 -25.58 -14.03
C PRO A 335 -23.11 -24.31 -13.20
N ASP A 336 -22.01 -23.71 -12.73
CA ASP A 336 -21.98 -22.49 -11.92
C ASP A 336 -22.14 -21.20 -12.74
N ALA A 337 -22.19 -21.30 -14.07
CA ALA A 337 -22.41 -20.17 -14.97
C ALA A 337 -23.88 -19.90 -15.26
N VAL A 338 -24.79 -20.76 -14.81
CA VAL A 338 -26.23 -20.67 -15.06
C VAL A 338 -27.03 -20.63 -13.77
N GLY A 339 -28.29 -20.14 -13.85
CA GLY A 339 -29.21 -20.05 -12.71
C GLY A 339 -29.05 -18.77 -11.87
N GLU A 340 -29.88 -18.67 -10.81
CA GLU A 340 -30.06 -17.43 -10.03
C GLU A 340 -28.74 -16.96 -9.39
N ARG A 341 -27.92 -17.88 -8.85
CA ARG A 341 -26.62 -17.51 -8.25
C ARG A 341 -25.65 -16.88 -9.26
N ALA A 342 -25.65 -17.35 -10.50
CA ALA A 342 -24.84 -16.77 -11.57
C ALA A 342 -25.31 -15.35 -11.89
N LYS A 343 -26.63 -15.14 -11.95
CA LYS A 343 -27.24 -13.83 -12.15
C LYS A 343 -26.91 -12.87 -11.02
N GLU A 344 -27.07 -13.28 -9.76
CA GLU A 344 -26.69 -12.48 -8.59
C GLU A 344 -25.21 -12.06 -8.65
N SER A 345 -24.34 -12.97 -9.07
CA SER A 345 -22.91 -12.66 -9.25
C SER A 345 -22.68 -11.64 -10.37
N MET A 346 -23.44 -11.72 -11.47
CA MET A 346 -23.36 -10.74 -12.56
C MET A 346 -23.82 -9.34 -12.12
N VAL A 347 -24.89 -9.26 -11.33
CA VAL A 347 -25.35 -7.98 -10.74
C VAL A 347 -24.32 -7.43 -9.78
N ARG A 348 -23.81 -8.28 -8.88
CA ARG A 348 -22.81 -7.91 -7.88
C ARG A 348 -21.54 -7.37 -8.52
N ASP A 349 -21.03 -8.03 -9.56
CA ASP A 349 -19.73 -7.73 -10.17
C ASP A 349 -19.83 -6.75 -11.35
N TYR A 350 -21.05 -6.34 -11.76
CA TYR A 350 -21.27 -5.39 -12.85
C TYR A 350 -20.40 -4.12 -12.69
N PRO A 351 -19.74 -3.57 -13.71
CA PRO A 351 -19.87 -3.94 -15.13
C PRO A 351 -18.96 -5.08 -15.58
N PHE A 352 -18.26 -5.72 -14.69
CA PHE A 352 -17.39 -6.85 -15.02
C PHE A 352 -18.17 -8.15 -15.00
N HIS A 353 -17.86 -9.02 -15.93
CA HIS A 353 -18.40 -10.38 -15.87
C HIS A 353 -17.69 -11.14 -14.72
N PRO A 354 -18.39 -11.94 -13.89
CA PRO A 354 -17.78 -12.66 -12.75
C PRO A 354 -16.59 -13.52 -13.14
N ARG A 355 -16.62 -14.15 -14.35
CA ARG A 355 -15.49 -14.93 -14.86
C ARG A 355 -14.25 -14.09 -15.14
N THR A 356 -14.39 -12.81 -15.47
CA THR A 356 -13.23 -11.92 -15.65
C THR A 356 -12.51 -11.76 -14.33
N ILE A 357 -13.24 -11.55 -13.23
CA ILE A 357 -12.67 -11.40 -11.88
C ILE A 357 -12.00 -12.71 -11.43
N SER A 358 -12.68 -13.86 -11.63
CA SER A 358 -12.08 -15.17 -11.28
C SER A 358 -10.82 -15.48 -12.11
N ILE A 359 -10.78 -15.13 -13.40
CA ILE A 359 -9.57 -15.30 -14.22
C ILE A 359 -8.44 -14.42 -13.71
N ILE A 360 -8.73 -13.17 -13.37
CA ILE A 360 -7.72 -12.24 -12.81
C ILE A 360 -7.15 -12.82 -11.52
N ARG A 361 -8.00 -13.31 -10.62
CA ARG A 361 -7.57 -13.89 -9.33
C ARG A 361 -6.85 -15.23 -9.51
N ASP A 362 -7.50 -16.20 -10.15
CA ASP A 362 -7.11 -17.61 -10.10
C ASP A 362 -6.05 -17.99 -11.14
N LYS A 363 -6.01 -17.27 -12.26
CA LYS A 363 -5.06 -17.55 -13.35
C LYS A 363 -3.95 -16.52 -13.41
N LEU A 364 -4.30 -15.24 -13.52
CA LEU A 364 -3.31 -14.19 -13.66
C LEU A 364 -2.63 -13.88 -12.31
N GLY A 365 -3.37 -13.93 -11.20
CA GLY A 365 -2.82 -13.68 -9.85
C GLY A 365 -1.71 -14.67 -9.44
N GLN A 366 -1.64 -15.84 -10.08
CA GLN A 366 -0.58 -16.83 -9.87
C GLN A 366 0.62 -16.65 -10.82
N ALA A 367 0.50 -15.78 -11.82
CA ALA A 367 1.59 -15.54 -12.76
C ALA A 367 2.73 -14.74 -12.08
N PRO A 368 4.00 -15.15 -12.23
CA PRO A 368 5.14 -14.61 -11.47
C PRO A 368 5.35 -13.09 -11.54
N ARG A 369 4.75 -12.40 -12.50
CA ARG A 369 4.89 -10.95 -12.70
C ARG A 369 3.56 -10.20 -12.63
N PHE A 370 2.48 -10.87 -12.27
CA PHE A 370 1.17 -10.24 -12.14
C PHE A 370 1.04 -9.62 -10.74
N MET A 371 1.08 -8.31 -10.66
CA MET A 371 1.06 -7.55 -9.40
C MET A 371 -0.38 -7.39 -8.88
N GLN A 372 -1.09 -8.49 -8.63
CA GLN A 372 -2.44 -8.53 -8.01
C GLN A 372 -3.35 -7.34 -8.40
N THR A 373 -3.76 -6.50 -7.43
CA THR A 373 -4.67 -5.36 -7.67
C THR A 373 -4.12 -4.37 -8.69
N ARG A 374 -2.80 -4.08 -8.65
CA ARG A 374 -2.14 -3.22 -9.65
C ARG A 374 -2.19 -3.86 -11.04
N GLY A 375 -1.91 -5.16 -11.15
CA GLY A 375 -1.99 -5.91 -12.40
C GLY A 375 -3.42 -5.92 -12.98
N ALA A 376 -4.42 -6.11 -12.11
CA ALA A 376 -5.84 -6.02 -12.49
C ALA A 376 -6.21 -4.63 -13.02
N LEU A 377 -5.79 -3.56 -12.33
CA LEU A 377 -5.99 -2.19 -12.79
C LEU A 377 -5.32 -1.93 -14.13
N MET A 378 -4.06 -2.34 -14.30
CA MET A 378 -3.31 -2.21 -15.56
C MET A 378 -4.04 -2.87 -16.71
N LEU A 379 -4.50 -4.10 -16.53
CA LEU A 379 -5.24 -4.86 -17.54
C LEU A 379 -6.56 -4.15 -17.90
N MET A 380 -7.33 -3.74 -16.90
CA MET A 380 -8.64 -3.11 -17.10
C MET A 380 -8.55 -1.72 -17.71
N VAL A 381 -7.53 -0.92 -17.35
CA VAL A 381 -7.26 0.37 -18.02
C VAL A 381 -7.00 0.18 -19.51
N GLN A 382 -6.23 -0.84 -19.89
CA GLN A 382 -6.01 -1.13 -21.29
C GLN A 382 -7.30 -1.58 -21.99
N ALA A 383 -8.10 -2.44 -21.34
CA ALA A 383 -9.36 -2.92 -21.91
C ALA A 383 -10.39 -1.80 -22.15
N VAL A 384 -10.47 -0.79 -21.28
CA VAL A 384 -11.43 0.33 -21.45
C VAL A 384 -10.95 1.41 -22.42
N ARG A 385 -9.68 1.37 -22.86
CA ARG A 385 -9.10 2.26 -23.88
C ARG A 385 -9.25 1.75 -25.31
N LEU A 386 -9.53 0.46 -25.47
CA LEU A 386 -9.78 -0.16 -26.78
C LEU A 386 -11.21 0.13 -27.27
#